data_52001126089e248aa1bf49b9c84c78d1
#
_entry.id   52001126089e248aa1bf49b9c84c78d1
#
_cell.length_a   1.000
_cell.length_b   1.000
_cell.length_c   1.000
_cell.angle_alpha   90.00
_cell.angle_beta   90.00
_cell.angle_gamma   90.00
#
_symmetry.space_group_name_H-M   'P 1'
#
loop_
_entity.id
_entity.type
_entity.pdbx_description
1 polymer ?
#
loop_
_entity_poly.entity_id
_entity_poly.type
_entity_poly.pdbx_seq_one_letter_code
_entity_poly.pdbx_strand_id
1 'polypeptide(L)'
;MTAPRSSALPSAIERGLEVLAATQDEGGSWKGDYGGPLFLVPVYVAGLELLGRPADPATREGFIEFLRGHQNPDGGWGLDVESHSHVFTSVLVYVTLRLLGIPADDAQLQRARAWFLPHGGPLSSGSWGKFILALLGLYSYEGLVPVPPELWLLPESLPLHPSKLWCHCRMVYLPMSWLYARRARAKETPLLAAIREEIYAEPYETVDWVAARERVADTDAYTPRTSYLRAANGALGLWERLAPAGTRERALDVVLDQIRREDEATNHICIGPINKVLNTVVWQSARPGGPEVEAHVKRLPDYLWRAADGLKMQGYNSSELWDTAFAVQGILATGEVERMRPVLERAAHYIESNQVLEDVREMEKGYRHRSRGGWPFSTRAHGWPISDCTAEGLKASLQLEKVGLNQVPRPRLREAVEEILSLQNEDGGWATYELQRGPRWLEALNPSDVFSTIMVDVSYVECTSACVQALAAWSAFAPEDAGWLRDPIRRGERFIRQVQREDGSWEGSWGVCFSYGAWFGTAGLIAAGARPDDPALRRAAGR
;
A
#
# COMPACT_ATOMS: atom_id res chain seq x y z
N MET A 1 17.45 10.20 -43.65
CA MET A 1 16.63 11.44 -43.54
C MET A 1 16.32 11.61 -42.06
N THR A 2 17.04 12.51 -41.37
CA THR A 2 16.77 12.89 -39.96
C THR A 2 15.56 13.81 -39.97
N ALA A 3 14.49 13.41 -39.28
CA ALA A 3 13.34 14.29 -39.06
C ALA A 3 13.82 15.60 -38.40
N PRO A 4 13.29 16.78 -38.77
CA PRO A 4 13.66 18.02 -38.12
C PRO A 4 13.28 17.97 -36.66
N ARG A 5 14.25 18.12 -35.76
CA ARG A 5 14.00 18.30 -34.33
C ARG A 5 13.13 19.56 -34.17
N SER A 6 11.91 19.39 -33.69
CA SER A 6 11.01 20.50 -33.39
C SER A 6 11.71 21.49 -32.46
N SER A 7 11.72 22.79 -32.80
CA SER A 7 12.26 23.85 -31.94
C SER A 7 11.55 23.96 -30.58
N ALA A 8 10.39 23.35 -30.44
CA ALA A 8 9.61 23.28 -29.18
C ALA A 8 10.17 22.27 -28.19
N LEU A 9 10.91 21.24 -28.60
CA LEU A 9 11.41 20.19 -27.73
C LEU A 9 12.47 20.69 -26.72
N PRO A 10 13.48 21.47 -27.11
CA PRO A 10 14.43 22.05 -26.16
C PRO A 10 13.75 22.89 -25.07
N SER A 11 12.79 23.74 -25.43
CA SER A 11 12.07 24.60 -24.49
C SER A 11 11.17 23.79 -23.53
N ALA A 12 10.64 22.64 -23.93
CA ALA A 12 9.88 21.75 -23.05
C ALA A 12 10.79 21.05 -22.04
N ILE A 13 11.96 20.57 -22.46
CA ILE A 13 12.98 20.00 -21.57
C ILE A 13 13.45 21.04 -20.55
N GLU A 14 13.75 22.27 -21.00
CA GLU A 14 14.17 23.36 -20.12
C GLU A 14 13.15 23.64 -19.02
N ARG A 15 11.86 23.78 -19.39
CA ARG A 15 10.78 23.97 -18.40
C ARG A 15 10.63 22.79 -17.45
N GLY A 16 10.77 21.56 -17.95
CA GLY A 16 10.73 20.37 -17.11
C GLY A 16 11.86 20.35 -16.07
N LEU A 17 13.08 20.71 -16.48
CA LEU A 17 14.22 20.81 -15.57
C LEU A 17 14.05 21.94 -14.54
N GLU A 18 13.47 23.09 -14.93
CA GLU A 18 13.15 24.18 -14.01
C GLU A 18 12.12 23.74 -12.96
N VAL A 19 11.08 23.02 -13.37
CA VAL A 19 10.09 22.45 -12.44
C VAL A 19 10.75 21.48 -11.47
N LEU A 20 11.56 20.55 -11.96
CA LEU A 20 12.28 19.61 -11.09
C LEU A 20 13.21 20.33 -10.12
N ALA A 21 13.94 21.35 -10.57
CA ALA A 21 14.81 22.14 -9.68
C ALA A 21 14.02 22.90 -8.61
N ALA A 22 12.85 23.45 -8.98
CA ALA A 22 12.00 24.23 -8.07
C ALA A 22 11.21 23.37 -7.08
N THR A 23 10.92 22.12 -7.41
CA THR A 23 10.14 21.20 -6.57
C THR A 23 10.98 20.27 -5.71
N GLN A 24 12.30 20.27 -5.87
CA GLN A 24 13.20 19.52 -4.99
C GLN A 24 13.14 20.09 -3.58
N ASP A 25 12.92 19.23 -2.58
CA ASP A 25 12.91 19.65 -1.18
C ASP A 25 14.32 19.96 -0.63
N GLU A 26 14.38 20.50 0.59
CA GLU A 26 15.64 20.85 1.26
C GLU A 26 16.52 19.61 1.52
N GLY A 27 15.92 18.44 1.70
CA GLY A 27 16.60 17.15 1.89
C GLY A 27 17.20 16.58 0.60
N GLY A 28 16.90 17.18 -0.55
CA GLY A 28 17.39 16.74 -1.87
C GLY A 28 16.49 15.73 -2.56
N SER A 29 15.31 15.47 -2.01
CA SER A 29 14.34 14.53 -2.58
C SER A 29 13.21 15.23 -3.34
N TRP A 30 12.44 14.42 -4.05
CA TRP A 30 11.13 14.77 -4.55
C TRP A 30 10.10 13.84 -3.92
N LYS A 31 8.91 14.37 -3.73
CA LYS A 31 7.75 13.60 -3.29
C LYS A 31 6.52 14.11 -4.00
N GLY A 32 5.74 13.19 -4.52
CA GLY A 32 4.50 13.46 -5.21
C GLY A 32 3.27 13.17 -4.36
N ASP A 33 2.11 13.53 -4.91
CA ASP A 33 0.82 13.12 -4.38
C ASP A 33 0.61 11.61 -4.64
N TYR A 34 0.82 10.82 -3.62
CA TYR A 34 0.56 9.38 -3.66
C TYR A 34 -0.86 9.10 -3.11
N GLY A 35 -1.85 9.66 -3.80
CA GLY A 35 -3.26 9.52 -3.42
C GLY A 35 -3.65 8.06 -3.23
N GLY A 36 -4.36 7.81 -2.14
CA GLY A 36 -4.91 6.49 -1.83
C GLY A 36 -6.42 6.47 -2.02
N PRO A 37 -7.05 5.31 -1.80
CA PRO A 37 -8.50 5.19 -1.82
C PRO A 37 -9.17 6.17 -0.88
N LEU A 38 -10.34 6.68 -1.29
CA LEU A 38 -11.09 7.71 -0.51
C LEU A 38 -11.42 7.29 0.92
N PHE A 39 -11.55 5.98 1.19
CA PHE A 39 -11.86 5.48 2.54
C PHE A 39 -10.69 5.64 3.54
N LEU A 40 -9.48 6.01 3.11
CA LEU A 40 -8.35 6.20 4.02
C LEU A 40 -8.57 7.36 4.99
N VAL A 41 -9.12 8.49 4.53
CA VAL A 41 -9.49 9.61 5.42
C VAL A 41 -10.52 9.17 6.46
N PRO A 42 -11.62 8.48 6.11
CA PRO A 42 -12.49 7.81 7.07
C PRO A 42 -11.79 6.96 8.12
N VAL A 43 -10.83 6.11 7.72
CA VAL A 43 -10.07 5.30 8.68
C VAL A 43 -9.23 6.15 9.62
N TYR A 44 -8.59 7.21 9.10
CA TYR A 44 -7.83 8.15 9.91
C TYR A 44 -8.71 8.84 10.96
N VAL A 45 -9.86 9.37 10.56
CA VAL A 45 -10.80 10.06 11.45
C VAL A 45 -11.41 9.09 12.49
N ALA A 46 -11.75 7.87 12.07
CA ALA A 46 -12.19 6.82 13.00
C ALA A 46 -11.11 6.50 14.04
N GLY A 47 -9.84 6.46 13.63
CA GLY A 47 -8.70 6.31 14.53
C GLY A 47 -8.61 7.46 15.55
N LEU A 48 -8.76 8.69 15.12
CA LEU A 48 -8.77 9.86 16.01
C LEU A 48 -9.93 9.80 17.04
N GLU A 49 -11.12 9.39 16.60
CA GLU A 49 -12.28 9.20 17.48
C GLU A 49 -12.00 8.14 18.55
N LEU A 50 -11.45 6.99 18.15
CA LEU A 50 -11.06 5.90 19.06
C LEU A 50 -9.97 6.31 20.05
N LEU A 51 -9.08 7.22 19.67
CA LEU A 51 -8.05 7.80 20.53
C LEU A 51 -8.60 8.89 21.47
N GLY A 52 -9.80 9.41 21.24
CA GLY A 52 -10.33 10.59 21.90
C GLY A 52 -9.53 11.87 21.59
N ARG A 53 -8.94 11.96 20.40
CA ARG A 53 -8.10 13.08 19.94
C ARG A 53 -8.68 13.70 18.67
N PRO A 54 -9.52 14.71 18.77
CA PRO A 54 -10.12 15.34 17.58
C PRO A 54 -9.03 15.94 16.67
N ALA A 55 -9.29 15.98 15.36
CA ALA A 55 -8.45 16.66 14.41
C ALA A 55 -8.34 18.16 14.75
N ASP A 56 -7.16 18.74 14.58
CA ASP A 56 -7.01 20.19 14.66
C ASP A 56 -7.83 20.90 13.57
N PRO A 57 -8.13 22.20 13.71
CA PRO A 57 -9.02 22.89 12.76
C PRO A 57 -8.55 22.83 11.31
N ALA A 58 -7.26 22.96 11.03
CA ALA A 58 -6.73 22.96 9.67
C ALA A 58 -6.80 21.56 9.02
N THR A 59 -6.50 20.52 9.79
CA THR A 59 -6.66 19.12 9.37
C THR A 59 -8.14 18.80 9.12
N ARG A 60 -9.02 19.21 10.02
CA ARG A 60 -10.47 19.03 9.90
C ARG A 60 -11.03 19.69 8.63
N GLU A 61 -10.71 20.96 8.40
CA GLU A 61 -11.16 21.70 7.21
C GLU A 61 -10.65 21.04 5.92
N GLY A 62 -9.38 20.65 5.88
CA GLY A 62 -8.81 20.00 4.71
C GLY A 62 -9.42 18.64 4.39
N PHE A 63 -9.77 17.84 5.39
CA PHE A 63 -10.51 16.58 5.17
C PHE A 63 -11.92 16.84 4.65
N ILE A 64 -12.62 17.84 5.21
CA ILE A 64 -13.95 18.22 4.74
C ILE A 64 -13.88 18.69 3.28
N GLU A 65 -12.93 19.56 2.94
CA GLU A 65 -12.70 20.04 1.58
C GLU A 65 -12.52 18.87 0.60
N PHE A 66 -11.57 17.97 0.89
CA PHE A 66 -11.28 16.81 0.07
C PHE A 66 -12.49 15.91 -0.13
N LEU A 67 -13.15 15.50 0.96
CA LEU A 67 -14.27 14.56 0.87
C LEU A 67 -15.50 15.19 0.16
N ARG A 68 -15.78 16.46 0.42
CA ARG A 68 -16.90 17.16 -0.24
C ARG A 68 -16.65 17.39 -1.72
N GLY A 69 -15.39 17.67 -2.10
CA GLY A 69 -14.99 17.89 -3.49
C GLY A 69 -15.14 16.66 -4.38
N HIS A 70 -15.14 15.45 -3.80
CA HIS A 70 -15.17 14.18 -4.54
C HIS A 70 -16.50 13.41 -4.44
N GLN A 71 -17.59 14.08 -4.03
CA GLN A 71 -18.92 13.45 -4.10
C GLN A 71 -19.34 13.28 -5.56
N ASN A 72 -19.68 12.06 -5.95
CA ASN A 72 -20.17 11.76 -7.29
C ASN A 72 -21.55 12.43 -7.55
N PRO A 73 -21.93 12.64 -8.83
CA PRO A 73 -23.21 13.25 -9.20
C PRO A 73 -24.43 12.48 -8.66
N ASP A 74 -24.33 11.16 -8.45
CA ASP A 74 -25.39 10.32 -7.89
C ASP A 74 -25.55 10.47 -6.36
N GLY A 75 -24.61 11.16 -5.70
CA GLY A 75 -24.61 11.42 -4.27
C GLY A 75 -23.71 10.52 -3.44
N GLY A 76 -23.13 9.44 -4.01
CA GLY A 76 -22.17 8.57 -3.34
C GLY A 76 -20.73 9.02 -3.49
N TRP A 77 -19.81 8.18 -3.02
CA TRP A 77 -18.36 8.30 -3.24
C TRP A 77 -17.81 6.99 -3.76
N GLY A 78 -16.88 7.10 -4.70
CA GLY A 78 -16.12 5.97 -5.24
C GLY A 78 -15.06 5.43 -4.28
N LEU A 79 -14.48 4.30 -4.64
CA LEU A 79 -13.27 3.80 -3.98
C LEU A 79 -12.08 4.73 -4.25
N ASP A 80 -12.03 5.25 -5.46
CA ASP A 80 -11.09 6.25 -5.97
C ASP A 80 -11.87 7.49 -6.44
N VAL A 81 -11.17 8.62 -6.65
CA VAL A 81 -11.77 9.89 -7.10
C VAL A 81 -12.46 9.80 -8.47
N GLU A 82 -12.07 8.83 -9.31
CA GLU A 82 -12.62 8.61 -10.65
C GLU A 82 -13.58 7.41 -10.73
N SER A 83 -13.74 6.65 -9.64
CA SER A 83 -14.57 5.44 -9.67
C SER A 83 -16.06 5.72 -9.38
N HIS A 84 -16.91 4.79 -9.81
CA HIS A 84 -18.34 4.84 -9.47
C HIS A 84 -18.54 4.75 -7.96
N SER A 85 -19.73 5.13 -7.49
CA SER A 85 -20.07 5.14 -6.07
C SER A 85 -20.11 3.73 -5.48
N HIS A 86 -19.51 3.57 -4.28
CA HIS A 86 -19.48 2.35 -3.50
C HIS A 86 -20.23 2.55 -2.19
N VAL A 87 -21.00 1.56 -1.75
CA VAL A 87 -21.65 1.57 -0.44
C VAL A 87 -20.62 1.66 0.67
N PHE A 88 -19.55 0.89 0.57
CA PHE A 88 -18.42 0.89 1.50
C PHE A 88 -17.87 2.30 1.76
N THR A 89 -17.48 3.00 0.70
CA THR A 89 -16.89 4.34 0.81
C THR A 89 -17.92 5.37 1.21
N SER A 90 -19.11 5.35 0.60
CA SER A 90 -20.16 6.36 0.84
C SER A 90 -20.64 6.37 2.28
N VAL A 91 -20.82 5.19 2.89
CA VAL A 91 -21.21 5.09 4.30
C VAL A 91 -20.09 5.63 5.21
N LEU A 92 -18.83 5.23 4.96
CA LEU A 92 -17.71 5.68 5.77
C LEU A 92 -17.48 7.19 5.64
N VAL A 93 -17.58 7.76 4.43
CA VAL A 93 -17.46 9.22 4.22
C VAL A 93 -18.60 9.97 4.90
N TYR A 94 -19.83 9.48 4.81
CA TYR A 94 -20.96 10.05 5.53
C TYR A 94 -20.67 10.14 7.04
N VAL A 95 -20.32 9.02 7.65
CA VAL A 95 -19.97 8.94 9.07
C VAL A 95 -18.82 9.91 9.42
N THR A 96 -17.81 9.96 8.57
CA THR A 96 -16.65 10.84 8.75
C THR A 96 -17.03 12.31 8.73
N LEU A 97 -17.82 12.76 7.76
CA LEU A 97 -18.28 14.15 7.70
C LEU A 97 -19.14 14.51 8.91
N ARG A 98 -19.95 13.58 9.41
CA ARG A 98 -20.71 13.76 10.65
C ARG A 98 -19.77 13.91 11.86
N LEU A 99 -18.75 13.07 11.99
CA LEU A 99 -17.72 13.17 13.05
C LEU A 99 -16.92 14.47 12.96
N LEU A 100 -16.69 14.98 11.74
CA LEU A 100 -16.05 16.28 11.51
C LEU A 100 -17.00 17.46 11.72
N GLY A 101 -18.25 17.22 12.17
CA GLY A 101 -19.19 18.25 12.59
C GLY A 101 -20.09 18.81 11.49
N ILE A 102 -20.18 18.15 10.34
CA ILE A 102 -21.19 18.51 9.31
C ILE A 102 -22.57 18.03 9.80
N PRO A 103 -23.60 18.89 9.81
CA PRO A 103 -24.91 18.53 10.31
C PRO A 103 -25.63 17.53 9.39
N ALA A 104 -26.56 16.73 9.95
CA ALA A 104 -27.25 15.66 9.21
C ALA A 104 -28.15 16.18 8.09
N ASP A 105 -28.63 17.41 8.20
CA ASP A 105 -29.48 18.10 7.21
C ASP A 105 -28.67 18.79 6.09
N ASP A 106 -27.36 18.68 6.09
CA ASP A 106 -26.53 19.16 4.98
C ASP A 106 -26.93 18.50 3.66
N ALA A 107 -27.03 19.28 2.59
CA ALA A 107 -27.55 18.82 1.31
C ALA A 107 -26.71 17.70 0.67
N GLN A 108 -25.38 17.69 0.86
CA GLN A 108 -24.54 16.60 0.36
C GLN A 108 -24.75 15.31 1.16
N LEU A 109 -24.87 15.41 2.48
CA LEU A 109 -25.17 14.28 3.34
C LEU A 109 -26.56 13.69 3.08
N GLN A 110 -27.55 14.54 2.79
CA GLN A 110 -28.89 14.06 2.41
C GLN A 110 -28.85 13.29 1.07
N ARG A 111 -28.10 13.78 0.07
CA ARG A 111 -27.90 13.04 -1.19
C ARG A 111 -27.19 11.71 -0.96
N ALA A 112 -26.15 11.70 -0.14
CA ALA A 112 -25.42 10.48 0.19
C ALA A 112 -26.33 9.43 0.83
N ARG A 113 -27.12 9.86 1.81
CA ARG A 113 -28.08 9.00 2.50
C ARG A 113 -29.14 8.44 1.54
N ALA A 114 -29.67 9.30 0.67
CA ALA A 114 -30.63 8.89 -0.36
C ALA A 114 -30.04 7.90 -1.35
N TRP A 115 -28.71 7.93 -1.58
CA TRP A 115 -28.02 7.00 -2.43
C TRP A 115 -27.71 5.67 -1.72
N PHE A 116 -27.04 5.66 -0.56
CA PHE A 116 -26.57 4.40 0.02
C PHE A 116 -27.66 3.57 0.72
N LEU A 117 -28.74 4.18 1.27
CA LEU A 117 -29.79 3.42 1.95
C LEU A 117 -30.51 2.42 1.02
N PRO A 118 -30.95 2.78 -0.20
CA PRO A 118 -31.54 1.82 -1.14
C PRO A 118 -30.55 0.72 -1.59
N HIS A 119 -29.23 0.98 -1.53
CA HIS A 119 -28.19 -0.01 -1.84
C HIS A 119 -27.84 -0.90 -0.64
N GLY A 120 -28.60 -0.82 0.44
CA GLY A 120 -28.48 -1.67 1.63
C GLY A 120 -27.65 -1.05 2.77
N GLY A 121 -27.12 0.15 2.60
CA GLY A 121 -26.41 0.90 3.64
C GLY A 121 -25.30 0.11 4.33
N PRO A 122 -25.07 0.33 5.64
CA PRO A 122 -24.01 -0.36 6.38
C PRO A 122 -24.09 -1.88 6.32
N LEU A 123 -25.31 -2.44 6.19
CA LEU A 123 -25.52 -3.89 6.15
C LEU A 123 -24.92 -4.54 4.89
N SER A 124 -24.85 -3.78 3.80
CA SER A 124 -24.30 -4.22 2.51
C SER A 124 -22.93 -3.64 2.20
N SER A 125 -22.31 -2.94 3.13
CA SER A 125 -20.90 -2.53 3.03
C SER A 125 -19.96 -3.74 2.97
N GLY A 126 -18.81 -3.59 2.34
CA GLY A 126 -17.74 -4.60 2.36
C GLY A 126 -17.23 -4.86 3.78
N SER A 127 -16.54 -6.01 3.97
CA SER A 127 -16.08 -6.51 5.28
C SER A 127 -15.24 -5.49 6.06
N TRP A 128 -14.37 -4.73 5.38
CA TRP A 128 -13.54 -3.70 6.02
C TRP A 128 -14.37 -2.52 6.54
N GLY A 129 -15.39 -2.08 5.78
CA GLY A 129 -16.30 -1.02 6.22
C GLY A 129 -17.10 -1.42 7.46
N LYS A 130 -17.64 -2.64 7.47
CA LYS A 130 -18.32 -3.20 8.63
C LYS A 130 -17.40 -3.23 9.86
N PHE A 131 -16.12 -3.58 9.68
CA PHE A 131 -15.15 -3.61 10.77
C PHE A 131 -14.89 -2.20 11.35
N ILE A 132 -14.65 -1.19 10.50
CA ILE A 132 -14.46 0.20 10.96
C ILE A 132 -15.72 0.73 11.67
N LEU A 133 -16.89 0.44 11.12
CA LEU A 133 -18.16 0.82 11.77
C LEU A 133 -18.35 0.12 13.11
N ALA A 134 -17.90 -1.14 13.25
CA ALA A 134 -17.95 -1.86 14.53
C ALA A 134 -17.01 -1.24 15.56
N LEU A 135 -15.82 -0.79 15.17
CA LEU A 135 -14.91 -0.05 16.04
C LEU A 135 -15.55 1.27 16.53
N LEU A 136 -16.34 1.95 15.69
CA LEU A 136 -17.08 3.15 16.08
C LEU A 136 -18.37 2.84 16.88
N GLY A 137 -18.73 1.57 17.08
CA GLY A 137 -19.98 1.17 17.74
C GLY A 137 -21.21 1.37 16.85
N LEU A 138 -21.03 1.61 15.55
CA LEU A 138 -22.08 1.82 14.55
C LEU A 138 -22.51 0.53 13.85
N TYR A 139 -21.82 -0.61 14.08
CA TYR A 139 -22.14 -1.92 13.55
C TYR A 139 -21.88 -2.99 14.63
N SER A 140 -22.68 -4.07 14.65
CA SER A 140 -22.47 -5.13 15.62
C SER A 140 -21.33 -6.06 15.23
N TYR A 141 -20.48 -6.44 16.19
CA TYR A 141 -19.47 -7.46 16.01
C TYR A 141 -20.04 -8.84 15.61
N GLU A 142 -21.32 -9.11 15.92
CA GLU A 142 -22.00 -10.34 15.50
C GLU A 142 -22.19 -10.42 13.98
N GLY A 143 -22.28 -9.26 13.33
CA GLY A 143 -22.38 -9.13 11.87
C GLY A 143 -21.04 -9.14 11.14
N LEU A 144 -19.92 -9.31 11.83
CA LEU A 144 -18.60 -9.40 11.20
C LEU A 144 -18.26 -10.85 10.83
N VAL A 145 -17.51 -11.01 9.74
CA VAL A 145 -16.74 -12.24 9.51
C VAL A 145 -15.71 -12.38 10.62
N PRO A 146 -15.57 -13.57 11.23
CA PRO A 146 -14.61 -13.76 12.31
C PRO A 146 -13.16 -13.51 11.86
N VAL A 147 -12.40 -12.81 12.70
CA VAL A 147 -10.97 -12.52 12.51
C VAL A 147 -10.20 -13.01 13.73
N PRO A 148 -10.08 -14.35 13.93
CA PRO A 148 -9.54 -14.91 15.15
C PRO A 148 -8.03 -14.75 15.25
N PRO A 149 -7.49 -14.24 16.38
CA PRO A 149 -6.05 -14.16 16.61
C PRO A 149 -5.39 -15.53 16.75
N GLU A 150 -6.16 -16.57 17.01
CA GLU A 150 -5.67 -17.93 17.24
C GLU A 150 -5.00 -18.56 16.01
N LEU A 151 -5.22 -18.04 14.81
CA LEU A 151 -4.49 -18.47 13.62
C LEU A 151 -2.96 -18.28 13.79
N TRP A 152 -2.52 -17.34 14.62
CA TRP A 152 -1.11 -17.13 14.96
C TRP A 152 -0.51 -18.22 15.86
N LEU A 153 -1.33 -19.10 16.44
CA LEU A 153 -0.87 -20.25 17.23
C LEU A 153 -0.76 -21.53 16.41
N LEU A 154 -1.16 -21.51 15.14
CA LEU A 154 -0.97 -22.65 14.24
C LEU A 154 0.53 -22.90 14.01
N PRO A 155 0.92 -24.14 13.70
CA PRO A 155 2.28 -24.38 13.20
C PRO A 155 2.58 -23.58 11.92
N GLU A 156 3.74 -22.95 11.85
CA GLU A 156 4.15 -22.13 10.68
C GLU A 156 4.25 -22.92 9.37
N SER A 157 4.38 -24.26 9.46
CA SER A 157 4.36 -25.15 8.29
C SER A 157 3.00 -25.22 7.61
N LEU A 158 1.92 -24.85 8.30
CA LEU A 158 0.57 -24.89 7.74
C LEU A 158 0.34 -23.69 6.79
N PRO A 159 -0.29 -23.91 5.64
CA PRO A 159 -0.54 -22.84 4.66
C PRO A 159 -1.51 -21.76 5.15
N LEU A 160 -2.31 -22.04 6.18
CA LEU A 160 -3.25 -21.09 6.80
C LEU A 160 -2.60 -20.24 7.90
N HIS A 161 -1.34 -20.51 8.28
CA HIS A 161 -0.64 -19.64 9.23
C HIS A 161 -0.43 -18.25 8.63
N PRO A 162 -0.72 -17.16 9.37
CA PRO A 162 -0.67 -15.80 8.82
C PRO A 162 0.70 -15.38 8.26
N SER A 163 1.80 -16.04 8.65
CA SER A 163 3.13 -15.82 8.04
C SER A 163 3.18 -16.15 6.54
N LYS A 164 2.18 -16.87 6.00
CA LYS A 164 2.06 -17.20 4.58
C LYS A 164 1.36 -16.11 3.76
N LEU A 165 0.74 -15.17 4.44
CA LEU A 165 0.08 -14.03 3.80
C LEU A 165 1.10 -12.99 3.35
N TRP A 166 0.77 -12.23 2.32
CA TRP A 166 1.48 -11.02 1.93
C TRP A 166 1.68 -10.08 3.11
N CYS A 167 2.84 -9.41 3.21
CA CYS A 167 3.15 -8.56 4.36
C CYS A 167 2.08 -7.49 4.63
N HIS A 168 1.53 -6.83 3.62
CA HIS A 168 0.44 -5.88 3.83
C HIS A 168 -0.81 -6.53 4.41
N CYS A 169 -1.24 -7.68 3.89
CA CYS A 169 -2.37 -8.43 4.43
C CYS A 169 -2.08 -8.87 5.88
N ARG A 170 -0.89 -9.42 6.12
CA ARG A 170 -0.44 -9.88 7.45
C ARG A 170 -0.44 -8.73 8.46
N MET A 171 0.11 -7.56 8.09
CA MET A 171 0.21 -6.41 9.00
C MET A 171 -1.14 -5.74 9.28
N VAL A 172 -2.11 -5.84 8.39
CA VAL A 172 -3.49 -5.39 8.64
C VAL A 172 -4.26 -6.43 9.47
N TYR A 173 -4.06 -7.72 9.21
CA TYR A 173 -4.69 -8.80 9.96
C TYR A 173 -4.31 -8.79 11.45
N LEU A 174 -3.07 -8.47 11.79
CA LEU A 174 -2.58 -8.39 13.17
C LEU A 174 -3.48 -7.48 14.04
N PRO A 175 -3.54 -6.15 13.79
CA PRO A 175 -4.37 -5.28 14.61
C PRO A 175 -5.88 -5.58 14.50
N MET A 176 -6.36 -5.99 13.32
CA MET A 176 -7.77 -6.36 13.16
C MET A 176 -8.14 -7.53 14.06
N SER A 177 -7.32 -8.59 14.11
CA SER A 177 -7.59 -9.77 14.95
C SER A 177 -7.55 -9.45 16.44
N TRP A 178 -6.63 -8.58 16.85
CA TRP A 178 -6.53 -8.13 18.24
C TRP A 178 -7.76 -7.30 18.65
N LEU A 179 -8.11 -6.29 17.87
CA LEU A 179 -9.26 -5.42 18.12
C LEU A 179 -10.59 -6.18 18.04
N TYR A 180 -10.71 -7.12 17.10
CA TYR A 180 -11.85 -8.01 16.98
C TYR A 180 -12.03 -8.87 18.27
N ALA A 181 -10.97 -9.52 18.72
CA ALA A 181 -11.03 -10.39 19.90
C ALA A 181 -11.36 -9.62 21.20
N ARG A 182 -10.90 -8.37 21.30
CA ARG A 182 -11.20 -7.47 22.43
C ARG A 182 -12.54 -6.76 22.29
N ARG A 183 -13.25 -6.90 21.17
CA ARG A 183 -14.49 -6.16 20.87
C ARG A 183 -14.29 -4.65 21.10
N ALA A 184 -13.14 -4.14 20.66
CA ALA A 184 -12.76 -2.75 20.85
C ALA A 184 -13.79 -1.82 20.21
N ARG A 185 -14.19 -0.77 20.92
CA ARG A 185 -15.13 0.24 20.39
C ARG A 185 -14.87 1.62 20.95
N ALA A 186 -15.26 2.62 20.18
CA ALA A 186 -15.31 4.00 20.64
C ALA A 186 -16.26 4.15 21.83
N LYS A 187 -15.98 5.14 22.66
CA LYS A 187 -16.90 5.51 23.75
C LYS A 187 -18.20 6.04 23.15
N GLU A 188 -19.33 5.53 23.61
CA GLU A 188 -20.64 6.01 23.16
C GLU A 188 -20.79 7.50 23.42
N THR A 189 -21.23 8.22 22.41
CA THR A 189 -21.52 9.66 22.47
C THR A 189 -22.89 9.94 21.85
N PRO A 190 -23.55 11.06 22.22
CA PRO A 190 -24.80 11.45 21.55
C PRO A 190 -24.70 11.56 20.04
N LEU A 191 -23.52 11.96 19.53
CA LEU A 191 -23.28 12.04 18.09
C LEU A 191 -23.24 10.64 17.45
N LEU A 192 -22.53 9.68 18.03
CA LEU A 192 -22.49 8.31 17.51
C LEU A 192 -23.87 7.65 17.57
N ALA A 193 -24.65 7.90 18.63
CA ALA A 193 -26.02 7.42 18.71
C ALA A 193 -26.90 8.01 17.58
N ALA A 194 -26.80 9.31 17.33
CA ALA A 194 -27.54 9.96 16.23
C ALA A 194 -27.10 9.40 14.86
N ILE A 195 -25.78 9.27 14.61
CA ILE A 195 -25.29 8.70 13.35
C ILE A 195 -25.82 7.27 13.14
N ARG A 196 -25.91 6.47 14.21
CA ARG A 196 -26.47 5.10 14.14
C ARG A 196 -27.92 5.11 13.66
N GLU A 197 -28.74 6.06 14.10
CA GLU A 197 -30.11 6.21 13.61
C GLU A 197 -30.17 6.70 12.15
N GLU A 198 -29.20 7.53 11.75
CA GLU A 198 -29.16 8.12 10.40
C GLU A 198 -28.81 7.12 9.30
N ILE A 199 -27.91 6.16 9.57
CA ILE A 199 -27.32 5.31 8.52
C ILE A 199 -28.08 4.01 8.24
N TYR A 200 -29.09 3.66 9.05
CA TYR A 200 -29.92 2.48 8.84
C TYR A 200 -31.31 2.85 8.33
N ALA A 201 -31.89 1.98 7.50
CA ALA A 201 -33.28 2.10 7.05
C ALA A 201 -34.27 1.50 8.05
N GLU A 202 -33.82 0.60 8.91
CA GLU A 202 -34.58 -0.07 9.97
C GLU A 202 -33.93 0.19 11.34
N PRO A 203 -34.66 0.11 12.46
CA PRO A 203 -34.09 0.32 13.78
C PRO A 203 -32.92 -0.66 14.02
N TYR A 204 -31.81 -0.14 14.53
CA TYR A 204 -30.57 -0.89 14.77
C TYR A 204 -30.79 -2.18 15.58
N GLU A 205 -31.69 -2.15 16.55
CA GLU A 205 -32.02 -3.26 17.45
C GLU A 205 -32.78 -4.39 16.76
N THR A 206 -33.38 -4.13 15.58
CA THR A 206 -34.15 -5.13 14.82
C THR A 206 -33.32 -5.86 13.78
N VAL A 207 -32.06 -5.45 13.58
CA VAL A 207 -31.19 -5.98 12.54
C VAL A 207 -30.79 -7.43 12.85
N ASP A 208 -31.01 -8.33 11.89
CA ASP A 208 -30.41 -9.67 11.91
C ASP A 208 -28.92 -9.60 11.51
N TRP A 209 -28.07 -9.44 12.51
CA TRP A 209 -26.63 -9.29 12.34
C TRP A 209 -25.96 -10.51 11.72
N VAL A 210 -26.48 -11.72 12.00
CA VAL A 210 -25.92 -12.96 11.44
C VAL A 210 -26.19 -13.00 9.92
N ALA A 211 -27.42 -12.67 9.52
CA ALA A 211 -27.76 -12.58 8.10
C ALA A 211 -27.03 -11.43 7.39
N ALA A 212 -26.77 -10.31 8.07
CA ALA A 212 -26.04 -9.16 7.54
C ALA A 212 -24.56 -9.46 7.24
N ARG A 213 -23.97 -10.49 7.87
CA ARG A 213 -22.57 -10.87 7.70
C ARG A 213 -22.19 -11.11 6.23
N GLU A 214 -23.04 -11.81 5.49
CA GLU A 214 -22.78 -12.20 4.10
C GLU A 214 -23.31 -11.20 3.06
N ARG A 215 -23.97 -10.11 3.48
CA ARG A 215 -24.47 -9.09 2.56
C ARG A 215 -23.34 -8.21 2.05
N VAL A 216 -23.26 -8.02 0.74
CA VAL A 216 -22.37 -7.07 0.05
C VAL A 216 -23.16 -6.47 -1.09
N ALA A 217 -23.07 -5.16 -1.28
CA ALA A 217 -23.70 -4.48 -2.40
C ALA A 217 -23.02 -4.86 -3.73
N ASP A 218 -23.77 -4.93 -4.81
CA ASP A 218 -23.22 -5.23 -6.14
C ASP A 218 -22.16 -4.20 -6.56
N THR A 219 -22.29 -2.95 -6.10
CA THR A 219 -21.32 -1.87 -6.32
C THR A 219 -19.97 -2.13 -5.68
N ASP A 220 -19.90 -2.98 -4.66
CA ASP A 220 -18.71 -3.25 -3.84
C ASP A 220 -18.12 -4.65 -4.13
N ALA A 221 -18.81 -5.47 -4.93
CA ALA A 221 -18.47 -6.89 -5.13
C ALA A 221 -17.48 -7.10 -6.28
N TYR A 222 -16.25 -6.59 -6.16
CA TYR A 222 -15.18 -6.86 -7.15
C TYR A 222 -14.65 -8.28 -7.04
N THR A 223 -14.62 -8.84 -5.83
CA THR A 223 -14.18 -10.21 -5.58
C THR A 223 -15.34 -11.01 -5.02
N PRO A 224 -16.01 -11.84 -5.86
CA PRO A 224 -17.11 -12.68 -5.42
C PRO A 224 -16.67 -13.65 -4.32
N ARG A 225 -17.45 -13.74 -3.25
CA ARG A 225 -17.18 -14.68 -2.14
C ARG A 225 -17.27 -16.11 -2.61
N THR A 226 -16.17 -16.84 -2.57
CA THR A 226 -16.09 -18.24 -2.96
C THR A 226 -16.84 -19.14 -1.98
N SER A 227 -17.22 -20.37 -2.42
CA SER A 227 -17.78 -21.38 -1.51
C SER A 227 -16.78 -21.80 -0.43
N TYR A 228 -15.49 -21.79 -0.75
CA TYR A 228 -14.42 -22.06 0.21
C TYR A 228 -14.34 -21.00 1.31
N LEU A 229 -14.44 -19.72 0.95
CA LEU A 229 -14.48 -18.62 1.91
C LEU A 229 -15.70 -18.74 2.84
N ARG A 230 -16.89 -19.02 2.27
CA ARG A 230 -18.11 -19.21 3.08
C ARG A 230 -17.99 -20.39 4.04
N ALA A 231 -17.42 -21.52 3.59
CA ALA A 231 -17.16 -22.67 4.46
C ALA A 231 -16.14 -22.32 5.57
N ALA A 232 -15.06 -21.62 5.22
CA ALA A 232 -14.08 -21.15 6.21
C ALA A 232 -14.71 -20.20 7.24
N ASN A 233 -15.54 -19.23 6.80
CA ASN A 233 -16.27 -18.34 7.70
C ASN A 233 -17.21 -19.08 8.65
N GLY A 234 -17.88 -20.14 8.17
CA GLY A 234 -18.71 -21.03 8.99
C GLY A 234 -17.89 -21.76 10.06
N ALA A 235 -16.74 -22.31 9.66
CA ALA A 235 -15.81 -22.98 10.60
C ALA A 235 -15.26 -22.02 11.64
N LEU A 236 -14.85 -20.80 11.23
CA LEU A 236 -14.38 -19.76 12.12
C LEU A 236 -15.50 -19.29 13.08
N GLY A 237 -16.74 -19.17 12.59
CA GLY A 237 -17.89 -18.86 13.44
C GLY A 237 -18.18 -19.91 14.51
N LEU A 238 -17.95 -21.19 14.19
CA LEU A 238 -18.02 -22.28 15.19
C LEU A 238 -16.85 -22.17 16.18
N TRP A 239 -15.64 -21.91 15.70
CA TRP A 239 -14.47 -21.70 16.56
C TRP A 239 -14.69 -20.58 17.58
N GLU A 240 -15.23 -19.44 17.16
CA GLU A 240 -15.54 -18.30 18.05
C GLU A 240 -16.42 -18.69 19.25
N ARG A 241 -17.29 -19.70 19.10
CA ARG A 241 -18.16 -20.21 20.18
C ARG A 241 -17.46 -21.20 21.08
N LEU A 242 -16.45 -21.90 20.58
CA LEU A 242 -15.81 -23.04 21.25
C LEU A 242 -14.41 -22.71 21.77
N ALA A 243 -13.80 -21.62 21.31
CA ALA A 243 -12.41 -21.26 21.61
C ALA A 243 -12.18 -21.14 23.12
N PRO A 244 -11.21 -21.90 23.72
CA PRO A 244 -10.88 -21.76 25.10
C PRO A 244 -10.31 -20.37 25.42
N ALA A 245 -10.77 -19.75 26.50
CA ALA A 245 -10.34 -18.40 26.89
C ALA A 245 -8.81 -18.24 27.00
N GLY A 246 -8.13 -19.23 27.59
CA GLY A 246 -6.66 -19.22 27.71
C GLY A 246 -5.91 -19.32 26.37
N THR A 247 -6.53 -19.89 25.33
CA THR A 247 -5.95 -19.93 23.98
C THR A 247 -6.00 -18.55 23.34
N ARG A 248 -7.11 -17.85 23.51
CA ARG A 248 -7.28 -16.49 22.99
C ARG A 248 -6.28 -15.50 23.61
N GLU A 249 -6.10 -15.53 24.93
CA GLU A 249 -5.13 -14.64 25.58
C GLU A 249 -3.69 -14.89 25.08
N ARG A 250 -3.27 -16.16 24.94
CA ARG A 250 -1.96 -16.48 24.35
C ARG A 250 -1.83 -15.98 22.91
N ALA A 251 -2.90 -16.08 22.12
CA ALA A 251 -2.89 -15.57 20.74
C ALA A 251 -2.75 -14.04 20.71
N LEU A 252 -3.45 -13.35 21.60
CA LEU A 252 -3.36 -11.89 21.73
C LEU A 252 -1.97 -11.43 22.15
N ASP A 253 -1.27 -12.16 23.02
CA ASP A 253 0.12 -11.87 23.38
C ASP A 253 1.05 -12.01 22.17
N VAL A 254 0.88 -13.07 21.36
CA VAL A 254 1.66 -13.29 20.13
C VAL A 254 1.40 -12.15 19.14
N VAL A 255 0.13 -11.80 18.92
CA VAL A 255 -0.24 -10.70 18.03
C VAL A 255 0.36 -9.37 18.47
N LEU A 256 0.31 -9.06 19.77
CA LEU A 256 0.87 -7.83 20.30
C LEU A 256 2.40 -7.79 20.17
N ASP A 257 3.10 -8.93 20.36
CA ASP A 257 4.54 -9.02 20.12
C ASP A 257 4.89 -8.79 18.63
N GLN A 258 4.09 -9.33 17.70
CA GLN A 258 4.28 -9.07 16.26
C GLN A 258 4.06 -7.58 15.91
N ILE A 259 3.03 -6.95 16.47
CA ILE A 259 2.78 -5.50 16.29
C ILE A 259 3.99 -4.71 16.82
N ARG A 260 4.49 -5.04 18.01
CA ARG A 260 5.67 -4.37 18.59
C ARG A 260 6.90 -4.51 17.68
N ARG A 261 7.15 -5.71 17.11
CA ARG A 261 8.27 -5.95 16.17
C ARG A 261 8.16 -5.10 14.90
N GLU A 262 6.96 -4.98 14.37
CA GLU A 262 6.70 -4.13 13.21
C GLU A 262 6.95 -2.65 13.56
N ASP A 263 6.44 -2.19 14.69
CA ASP A 263 6.60 -0.80 15.14
C ASP A 263 8.07 -0.44 15.35
N GLU A 264 8.85 -1.34 15.98
CA GLU A 264 10.30 -1.17 16.17
C GLU A 264 11.05 -1.14 14.83
N ALA A 265 10.71 -2.05 13.91
CA ALA A 265 11.36 -2.18 12.61
C ALA A 265 11.05 -1.02 11.66
N THR A 266 9.95 -0.30 11.88
CA THR A 266 9.47 0.80 11.03
C THR A 266 9.51 2.16 11.73
N ASN A 267 10.12 2.26 12.90
CA ASN A 267 10.09 3.49 13.72
C ASN A 267 8.67 4.03 13.92
N HIS A 268 7.71 3.15 14.14
CA HIS A 268 6.29 3.44 14.28
C HIS A 268 5.64 4.09 13.03
N ILE A 269 6.29 4.08 11.87
CA ILE A 269 5.66 4.51 10.62
C ILE A 269 4.62 3.47 10.18
N CYS A 270 4.93 2.18 10.33
CA CYS A 270 4.19 1.02 9.83
C CYS A 270 4.27 0.88 8.31
N ILE A 271 3.99 -0.33 7.79
CA ILE A 271 4.11 -0.60 6.34
C ILE A 271 3.09 0.17 5.50
N GLY A 272 1.92 0.49 6.06
CA GLY A 272 0.85 1.16 5.31
C GLY A 272 -0.14 1.93 6.19
N PRO A 273 -1.04 2.72 5.57
CA PRO A 273 -1.93 3.64 6.28
C PRO A 273 -2.91 2.93 7.20
N ILE A 274 -3.46 1.79 6.78
CA ILE A 274 -4.48 1.07 7.56
C ILE A 274 -3.87 0.47 8.82
N ASN A 275 -2.75 -0.27 8.70
CA ASN A 275 -2.14 -0.85 9.89
C ASN A 275 -1.55 0.23 10.80
N LYS A 276 -1.10 1.37 10.24
CA LYS A 276 -0.70 2.55 11.02
C LYS A 276 -1.79 2.99 11.99
N VAL A 277 -2.98 3.22 11.49
CA VAL A 277 -4.12 3.65 12.31
C VAL A 277 -4.51 2.54 13.29
N LEU A 278 -4.67 1.31 12.81
CA LEU A 278 -5.13 0.20 13.64
C LEU A 278 -4.11 -0.18 14.73
N ASN A 279 -2.79 -0.17 14.45
CA ASN A 279 -1.77 -0.38 15.48
C ASN A 279 -1.84 0.69 16.58
N THR A 280 -2.06 1.96 16.20
CA THR A 280 -2.25 3.04 17.16
C THR A 280 -3.44 2.76 18.10
N VAL A 281 -4.56 2.29 17.53
CA VAL A 281 -5.77 1.93 18.31
C VAL A 281 -5.53 0.70 19.18
N VAL A 282 -4.76 -0.30 18.71
CA VAL A 282 -4.36 -1.45 19.53
C VAL A 282 -3.58 -0.99 20.77
N TRP A 283 -2.57 -0.14 20.58
CA TRP A 283 -1.78 0.37 21.71
C TRP A 283 -2.60 1.23 22.66
N GLN A 284 -3.49 2.08 22.13
CA GLN A 284 -4.42 2.84 22.97
C GLN A 284 -5.34 1.94 23.80
N SER A 285 -5.78 0.81 23.23
CA SER A 285 -6.62 -0.14 23.94
C SER A 285 -5.83 -1.00 24.94
N ALA A 286 -4.60 -1.41 24.58
CA ALA A 286 -3.75 -2.25 25.42
C ALA A 286 -3.08 -1.47 26.57
N ARG A 287 -2.60 -0.25 26.29
CA ARG A 287 -1.87 0.65 27.21
C ARG A 287 -2.27 2.10 26.98
N PRO A 288 -3.45 2.53 27.44
CA PRO A 288 -3.95 3.89 27.17
C PRO A 288 -2.94 4.98 27.57
N GLY A 289 -2.61 5.87 26.62
CA GLY A 289 -1.66 6.96 26.83
C GLY A 289 -0.20 6.52 27.06
N GLY A 290 0.13 5.27 26.74
CA GLY A 290 1.49 4.74 26.83
C GLY A 290 2.45 5.35 25.81
N PRO A 291 3.78 5.12 25.95
CA PRO A 291 4.78 5.69 25.05
C PRO A 291 4.61 5.21 23.61
N GLU A 292 4.10 4.01 23.38
CA GLU A 292 3.82 3.48 22.05
C GLU A 292 2.71 4.30 21.36
N VAL A 293 1.67 4.70 22.10
CA VAL A 293 0.59 5.56 21.58
C VAL A 293 1.16 6.90 21.11
N GLU A 294 1.98 7.55 21.94
CA GLU A 294 2.57 8.84 21.59
C GLU A 294 3.53 8.73 20.41
N ALA A 295 4.32 7.66 20.34
CA ALA A 295 5.19 7.39 19.20
C ALA A 295 4.39 7.24 17.90
N HIS A 296 3.28 6.51 17.94
CA HIS A 296 2.39 6.37 16.80
C HIS A 296 1.69 7.69 16.41
N VAL A 297 1.14 8.41 17.39
CA VAL A 297 0.45 9.69 17.14
C VAL A 297 1.38 10.69 16.47
N LYS A 298 2.65 10.76 16.89
CA LYS A 298 3.66 11.61 16.27
C LYS A 298 3.88 11.31 14.78
N ARG A 299 3.65 10.05 14.36
CA ARG A 299 3.87 9.57 12.98
C ARG A 299 2.59 9.48 12.14
N LEU A 300 1.40 9.75 12.71
CA LEU A 300 0.15 9.79 11.94
C LEU A 300 0.18 10.82 10.81
N PRO A 301 0.71 12.05 11.00
CA PRO A 301 0.79 13.04 9.93
C PRO A 301 1.68 12.65 8.74
N ASP A 302 2.59 11.68 8.89
CA ASP A 302 3.44 11.22 7.78
C ASP A 302 2.61 10.69 6.59
N TYR A 303 1.39 10.28 6.84
CA TYR A 303 0.46 9.80 5.82
C TYR A 303 -0.44 10.89 5.23
N LEU A 304 -0.28 12.14 5.64
CA LEU A 304 -1.13 13.24 5.18
C LEU A 304 -0.45 14.02 4.05
N TRP A 305 -1.25 14.33 3.03
CA TRP A 305 -0.83 15.15 1.89
C TRP A 305 -1.83 16.28 1.66
N ARG A 306 -1.30 17.52 1.63
CA ARG A 306 -2.07 18.71 1.26
C ARG A 306 -1.95 18.93 -0.24
N ALA A 307 -3.06 18.84 -0.96
CA ALA A 307 -3.15 19.13 -2.37
C ALA A 307 -4.13 20.30 -2.63
N ALA A 308 -4.30 20.66 -3.88
CA ALA A 308 -5.22 21.73 -4.27
C ALA A 308 -6.70 21.37 -4.00
N ASP A 309 -7.02 20.09 -3.92
CA ASP A 309 -8.35 19.53 -3.65
C ASP A 309 -8.61 19.26 -2.16
N GLY A 310 -7.71 19.63 -1.27
CA GLY A 310 -7.85 19.48 0.18
C GLY A 310 -6.72 18.69 0.84
N LEU A 311 -6.99 18.13 2.02
CA LEU A 311 -6.07 17.26 2.74
C LEU A 311 -6.54 15.81 2.61
N LYS A 312 -5.64 14.92 2.18
CA LYS A 312 -5.94 13.50 2.02
C LYS A 312 -4.98 12.62 2.82
N MET A 313 -5.39 11.40 3.12
CA MET A 313 -4.49 10.36 3.60
C MET A 313 -3.97 9.59 2.41
N GLN A 314 -2.64 9.47 2.29
CA GLN A 314 -1.98 8.79 1.19
C GLN A 314 -2.03 7.26 1.33
N GLY A 315 -1.89 6.57 0.20
CA GLY A 315 -1.76 5.11 0.15
C GLY A 315 -0.44 4.58 0.70
N TYR A 316 0.54 5.47 0.88
CA TYR A 316 1.83 5.21 1.52
C TYR A 316 2.22 6.42 2.38
N ASN A 317 3.24 6.30 3.25
CA ASN A 317 3.65 7.44 4.08
C ASN A 317 4.26 8.58 3.27
N SER A 318 4.95 8.28 2.20
CA SER A 318 5.51 9.23 1.22
C SER A 318 6.20 8.46 0.09
N SER A 319 6.79 9.16 -0.92
CA SER A 319 7.37 8.58 -2.14
C SER A 319 8.80 9.07 -2.44
N GLU A 320 9.50 9.64 -1.46
CA GLU A 320 10.73 10.39 -1.68
C GLU A 320 11.79 9.60 -2.45
N LEU A 321 12.06 8.35 -2.10
CA LEU A 321 13.11 7.61 -2.81
C LEU A 321 12.69 7.27 -4.24
N TRP A 322 11.47 6.80 -4.41
CA TRP A 322 10.92 6.43 -5.72
C TRP A 322 10.99 7.59 -6.68
N ASP A 323 10.44 8.74 -6.31
CA ASP A 323 10.41 9.94 -7.15
C ASP A 323 11.82 10.50 -7.38
N THR A 324 12.69 10.47 -6.36
CA THR A 324 14.07 10.92 -6.50
C THR A 324 14.86 10.06 -7.50
N ALA A 325 14.71 8.74 -7.45
CA ALA A 325 15.38 7.84 -8.37
C ALA A 325 14.96 8.10 -9.82
N PHE A 326 13.67 8.33 -10.07
CA PHE A 326 13.18 8.68 -11.42
C PHE A 326 13.55 10.10 -11.85
N ALA A 327 13.49 11.08 -10.95
CA ALA A 327 13.91 12.45 -11.26
C ALA A 327 15.39 12.49 -11.68
N VAL A 328 16.27 11.81 -10.93
CA VAL A 328 17.70 11.68 -11.27
C VAL A 328 17.88 11.05 -12.65
N GLN A 329 17.24 9.91 -12.91
CA GLN A 329 17.32 9.25 -14.21
C GLN A 329 16.81 10.13 -15.35
N GLY A 330 15.68 10.82 -15.12
CA GLY A 330 15.09 11.76 -16.08
C GLY A 330 16.03 12.94 -16.39
N ILE A 331 16.60 13.58 -15.37
CA ILE A 331 17.56 14.68 -15.54
C ILE A 331 18.79 14.20 -16.31
N LEU A 332 19.39 13.08 -15.94
CA LEU A 332 20.58 12.54 -16.60
C LEU A 332 20.31 12.18 -18.07
N ALA A 333 19.11 11.70 -18.39
CA ALA A 333 18.73 11.39 -19.77
C ALA A 333 18.65 12.62 -20.69
N THR A 334 18.48 13.84 -20.15
CA THR A 334 18.50 15.08 -20.93
C THR A 334 19.90 15.49 -21.37
N GLY A 335 20.94 15.02 -20.69
CA GLY A 335 22.34 15.44 -20.89
C GLY A 335 22.72 16.76 -20.21
N GLU A 336 21.79 17.46 -19.54
CA GLU A 336 21.99 18.76 -18.91
C GLU A 336 22.64 18.66 -17.51
N VAL A 337 23.68 17.81 -17.39
CA VAL A 337 24.33 17.46 -16.10
C VAL A 337 24.90 18.68 -15.40
N GLU A 338 25.66 19.52 -16.13
CA GLU A 338 26.34 20.67 -15.51
C GLU A 338 25.36 21.73 -15.02
N ARG A 339 24.29 21.97 -15.79
CA ARG A 339 23.20 22.86 -15.38
C ARG A 339 22.50 22.39 -14.12
N MET A 340 22.30 21.07 -13.99
CA MET A 340 21.55 20.45 -12.91
C MET A 340 22.47 19.89 -11.78
N ARG A 341 23.79 20.14 -11.86
CA ARG A 341 24.77 19.60 -10.91
C ARG A 341 24.36 19.79 -9.43
N PRO A 342 24.01 21.01 -8.95
CA PRO A 342 23.64 21.19 -7.55
C PRO A 342 22.39 20.39 -7.12
N VAL A 343 21.45 20.21 -8.05
CA VAL A 343 20.23 19.41 -7.86
C VAL A 343 20.58 17.92 -7.74
N LEU A 344 21.42 17.42 -8.66
CA LEU A 344 21.87 16.04 -8.69
C LEU A 344 22.75 15.68 -7.48
N GLU A 345 23.60 16.60 -7.00
CA GLU A 345 24.44 16.39 -5.80
C GLU A 345 23.58 16.20 -4.54
N ARG A 346 22.53 17.01 -4.34
CA ARG A 346 21.59 16.83 -3.24
C ARG A 346 20.81 15.53 -3.35
N ALA A 347 20.35 15.19 -4.56
CA ALA A 347 19.64 13.92 -4.81
C ALA A 347 20.54 12.70 -4.55
N ALA A 348 21.81 12.75 -4.96
CA ALA A 348 22.79 11.70 -4.68
C ALA A 348 23.00 11.51 -3.18
N HIS A 349 23.07 12.61 -2.42
CA HIS A 349 23.15 12.55 -0.95
C HIS A 349 21.90 11.93 -0.34
N TYR A 350 20.71 12.29 -0.85
CA TYR A 350 19.45 11.69 -0.40
C TYR A 350 19.45 10.16 -0.64
N ILE A 351 19.78 9.70 -1.84
CA ILE A 351 19.83 8.27 -2.18
C ILE A 351 20.83 7.55 -1.27
N GLU A 352 22.02 8.10 -1.06
CA GLU A 352 23.06 7.53 -0.18
C GLU A 352 22.57 7.39 1.27
N SER A 353 21.99 8.44 1.83
CA SER A 353 21.58 8.51 3.23
C SER A 353 20.33 7.66 3.54
N ASN A 354 19.54 7.29 2.53
CA ASN A 354 18.31 6.52 2.69
C ASN A 354 18.41 5.04 2.33
N GLN A 355 19.61 4.53 2.02
CA GLN A 355 19.83 3.09 1.93
C GLN A 355 19.76 2.43 3.31
N VAL A 356 19.09 1.29 3.42
CA VAL A 356 19.04 0.49 4.65
C VAL A 356 20.40 -0.18 4.88
N LEU A 357 20.99 0.05 6.05
CA LEU A 357 22.38 -0.38 6.36
C LEU A 357 22.46 -1.65 7.19
N GLU A 358 21.36 -2.07 7.80
CA GLU A 358 21.31 -3.21 8.70
C GLU A 358 20.03 -4.02 8.48
N ASP A 359 20.10 -5.31 8.73
CA ASP A 359 18.92 -6.16 8.75
C ASP A 359 18.10 -5.89 10.01
N VAL A 360 16.80 -6.14 9.92
CA VAL A 360 15.89 -6.03 11.07
C VAL A 360 16.32 -7.06 12.14
N ARG A 361 16.37 -6.61 13.39
CA ARG A 361 16.72 -7.49 14.51
C ARG A 361 15.71 -8.64 14.62
N GLU A 362 16.20 -9.87 14.80
CA GLU A 362 15.37 -11.07 14.87
C GLU A 362 14.38 -11.19 13.70
N MET A 363 14.84 -10.87 12.48
CA MET A 363 14.00 -10.79 11.28
C MET A 363 13.14 -12.04 11.05
N GLU A 364 13.63 -13.22 11.37
CA GLU A 364 12.89 -14.49 11.23
C GLU A 364 11.65 -14.52 12.10
N LYS A 365 11.73 -14.03 13.36
CA LYS A 365 10.61 -13.97 14.29
C LYS A 365 9.54 -12.95 13.87
N GLY A 366 9.95 -11.90 13.14
CA GLY A 366 9.05 -10.89 12.56
C GLY A 366 8.59 -11.23 11.14
N TYR A 367 8.96 -12.42 10.64
CA TYR A 367 8.68 -12.83 9.26
C TYR A 367 9.20 -11.82 8.22
N ARG A 368 10.39 -11.25 8.47
CA ARG A 368 11.05 -10.30 7.59
C ARG A 368 12.09 -11.01 6.72
N HIS A 369 12.36 -10.44 5.55
CA HIS A 369 13.50 -10.80 4.70
C HIS A 369 14.70 -9.89 4.99
N ARG A 370 15.82 -10.16 4.30
CA ARG A 370 16.96 -9.27 4.25
C ARG A 370 16.50 -7.86 3.91
N SER A 371 17.02 -6.88 4.62
CA SER A 371 16.72 -5.45 4.41
C SER A 371 17.97 -4.66 4.06
N ARG A 372 19.14 -5.14 4.52
CA ARG A 372 20.42 -4.49 4.30
C ARG A 372 20.76 -4.40 2.81
N GLY A 373 21.10 -3.20 2.36
CA GLY A 373 21.41 -2.86 0.98
C GLY A 373 20.24 -2.31 0.19
N GLY A 374 19.01 -2.56 0.62
CA GLY A 374 17.83 -2.14 -0.09
C GLY A 374 17.39 -0.70 0.19
N TRP A 375 16.42 -0.22 -0.59
CA TRP A 375 15.75 1.06 -0.39
C TRP A 375 14.24 0.88 -0.25
N PRO A 376 13.63 1.52 0.76
CA PRO A 376 12.18 1.66 0.86
C PRO A 376 11.64 2.63 -0.20
N PHE A 377 10.32 2.70 -0.33
CA PHE A 377 9.63 3.63 -1.22
C PHE A 377 9.85 5.10 -0.83
N SER A 378 9.91 5.37 0.47
CA SER A 378 10.07 6.70 1.06
C SER A 378 11.47 6.89 1.65
N THR A 379 11.60 6.83 2.96
CA THR A 379 12.83 7.03 3.71
C THR A 379 13.32 5.73 4.35
N ARG A 380 14.60 5.67 4.70
CA ARG A 380 15.19 4.54 5.44
C ARG A 380 14.41 4.20 6.73
N ALA A 381 13.85 5.21 7.39
CA ALA A 381 13.10 5.03 8.63
C ALA A 381 11.86 4.14 8.49
N HIS A 382 11.29 4.03 7.27
CA HIS A 382 10.17 3.14 6.97
C HIS A 382 10.53 1.65 7.14
N GLY A 383 11.79 1.28 6.92
CA GLY A 383 12.32 -0.04 7.25
C GLY A 383 11.86 -1.21 6.38
N TRP A 384 11.06 -0.97 5.33
CA TRP A 384 10.62 -1.97 4.36
C TRP A 384 11.22 -1.67 2.99
N PRO A 385 12.40 -2.24 2.64
CA PRO A 385 12.89 -2.20 1.27
C PRO A 385 11.92 -2.88 0.31
N ILE A 386 11.90 -2.38 -0.92
CA ILE A 386 11.07 -2.91 -1.99
C ILE A 386 11.96 -3.24 -3.17
N SER A 387 11.71 -4.35 -3.84
CA SER A 387 12.57 -4.86 -4.91
C SER A 387 12.78 -3.86 -6.04
N ASP A 388 11.71 -3.22 -6.50
CA ASP A 388 11.78 -2.20 -7.56
C ASP A 388 12.38 -0.88 -7.07
N CYS A 389 12.09 -0.44 -5.85
CA CYS A 389 12.72 0.74 -5.27
C CYS A 389 14.23 0.55 -5.10
N THR A 390 14.65 -0.65 -4.66
CA THR A 390 16.06 -1.01 -4.59
C THR A 390 16.71 -1.02 -5.98
N ALA A 391 16.00 -1.55 -6.97
CA ALA A 391 16.46 -1.55 -8.35
C ALA A 391 16.59 -0.14 -8.93
N GLU A 392 15.60 0.74 -8.70
CA GLU A 392 15.63 2.13 -9.19
C GLU A 392 16.70 2.96 -8.47
N GLY A 393 16.86 2.78 -7.14
CA GLY A 393 17.94 3.41 -6.37
C GLY A 393 19.33 2.98 -6.87
N LEU A 394 19.52 1.68 -7.17
CA LEU A 394 20.75 1.17 -7.75
C LEU A 394 21.00 1.74 -9.15
N LYS A 395 20.00 1.76 -10.03
CA LYS A 395 20.12 2.35 -11.37
C LYS A 395 20.48 3.84 -11.34
N ALA A 396 19.81 4.61 -10.49
CA ALA A 396 20.10 6.03 -10.31
C ALA A 396 21.56 6.24 -9.83
N SER A 397 22.01 5.47 -8.84
CA SER A 397 23.38 5.53 -8.33
C SER A 397 24.42 5.18 -9.41
N LEU A 398 24.17 4.14 -10.22
CA LEU A 398 25.07 3.75 -11.32
C LEU A 398 25.11 4.79 -12.45
N GLN A 399 24.01 5.49 -12.69
CA GLN A 399 23.99 6.60 -13.67
C GLN A 399 24.72 7.84 -13.13
N LEU A 400 24.55 8.17 -11.84
CA LEU A 400 25.32 9.22 -11.16
C LEU A 400 26.83 8.92 -11.15
N GLU A 401 27.23 7.65 -11.00
CA GLU A 401 28.64 7.23 -11.07
C GLU A 401 29.28 7.59 -12.41
N LYS A 402 28.58 7.42 -13.53
CA LYS A 402 29.07 7.75 -14.87
C LYS A 402 29.41 9.24 -15.07
N VAL A 403 28.80 10.11 -14.26
CA VAL A 403 29.02 11.55 -14.28
C VAL A 403 29.80 12.08 -13.07
N GLY A 404 30.32 11.16 -12.22
CA GLY A 404 31.15 11.48 -11.06
C GLY A 404 30.39 12.12 -9.89
N LEU A 405 29.10 11.85 -9.77
CA LEU A 405 28.23 12.42 -8.73
C LEU A 405 27.69 11.38 -7.71
N ASN A 406 27.95 10.08 -7.92
CA ASN A 406 27.49 9.06 -7.00
C ASN A 406 28.15 9.20 -5.62
N GLN A 407 27.36 9.04 -4.57
CA GLN A 407 27.85 9.08 -3.17
C GLN A 407 27.72 7.72 -2.46
N VAL A 408 27.03 6.73 -3.07
CA VAL A 408 26.91 5.39 -2.48
C VAL A 408 28.20 4.60 -2.72
N PRO A 409 28.89 4.13 -1.67
CA PRO A 409 30.12 3.33 -1.83
C PRO A 409 29.85 2.03 -2.58
N ARG A 410 30.82 1.62 -3.44
CA ARG A 410 30.69 0.39 -4.23
C ARG A 410 30.31 -0.87 -3.42
N PRO A 411 30.84 -1.11 -2.21
CA PRO A 411 30.37 -2.25 -1.40
C PRO A 411 28.87 -2.19 -1.09
N ARG A 412 28.33 -1.03 -0.82
CA ARG A 412 26.90 -0.82 -0.54
C ARG A 412 26.04 -0.97 -1.80
N LEU A 413 26.55 -0.60 -2.98
CA LEU A 413 25.88 -0.90 -4.26
C LEU A 413 25.82 -2.41 -4.50
N ARG A 414 26.87 -3.16 -4.12
CA ARG A 414 26.85 -4.62 -4.18
C ARG A 414 25.85 -5.24 -3.22
N GLU A 415 25.71 -4.68 -2.00
CA GLU A 415 24.68 -5.12 -1.04
C GLU A 415 23.26 -4.95 -1.62
N ALA A 416 23.02 -3.91 -2.42
CA ALA A 416 21.75 -3.75 -3.12
C ALA A 416 21.50 -4.84 -4.17
N VAL A 417 22.54 -5.22 -4.93
CA VAL A 417 22.47 -6.36 -5.87
C VAL A 417 22.13 -7.66 -5.12
N GLU A 418 22.78 -7.90 -3.99
CA GLU A 418 22.53 -9.09 -3.17
C GLU A 418 21.12 -9.09 -2.56
N GLU A 419 20.61 -7.91 -2.17
CA GLU A 419 19.23 -7.78 -1.70
C GLU A 419 18.25 -8.10 -2.81
N ILE A 420 18.38 -7.49 -4.01
CA ILE A 420 17.56 -7.81 -5.18
C ILE A 420 17.56 -9.31 -5.46
N LEU A 421 18.71 -9.95 -5.48
CA LEU A 421 18.81 -11.40 -5.75
C LEU A 421 18.13 -12.25 -4.69
N SER A 422 18.15 -11.82 -3.42
CA SER A 422 17.49 -12.53 -2.32
C SER A 422 15.97 -12.58 -2.45
N LEU A 423 15.38 -11.70 -3.26
CA LEU A 423 13.94 -11.58 -3.47
C LEU A 423 13.44 -12.22 -4.78
N GLN A 424 14.32 -12.89 -5.55
CA GLN A 424 13.90 -13.57 -6.78
C GLN A 424 13.10 -14.84 -6.48
N ASN A 425 11.85 -14.90 -6.92
CA ASN A 425 10.97 -16.05 -6.78
C ASN A 425 11.39 -17.26 -7.66
N GLU A 426 10.81 -18.41 -7.36
CA GLU A 426 11.04 -19.65 -8.12
C GLU A 426 10.62 -19.55 -9.59
N ASP A 427 9.56 -18.77 -9.89
CA ASP A 427 9.09 -18.50 -11.25
C ASP A 427 10.03 -17.59 -12.06
N GLY A 428 11.07 -17.06 -11.41
CA GLY A 428 12.07 -16.18 -12.00
C GLY A 428 11.76 -14.70 -11.92
N GLY A 429 10.57 -14.31 -11.49
CA GLY A 429 10.16 -12.93 -11.27
C GLY A 429 10.48 -12.41 -9.87
N TRP A 430 10.11 -11.17 -9.62
CA TRP A 430 10.22 -10.51 -8.32
C TRP A 430 8.85 -10.00 -7.88
N ALA A 431 8.55 -10.26 -6.60
CA ALA A 431 7.46 -9.63 -5.87
C ALA A 431 7.92 -8.28 -5.29
N THR A 432 7.09 -7.63 -4.50
CA THR A 432 7.41 -6.31 -3.95
C THR A 432 8.38 -6.37 -2.77
N TYR A 433 7.95 -6.93 -1.64
CA TYR A 433 8.67 -6.81 -0.35
C TYR A 433 9.37 -8.09 0.08
N GLU A 434 8.93 -9.23 -0.43
CA GLU A 434 9.34 -10.54 0.08
C GLU A 434 9.17 -11.63 -0.97
N LEU A 435 9.81 -12.77 -0.77
CA LEU A 435 9.53 -13.97 -1.56
C LEU A 435 8.05 -14.37 -1.38
N GLN A 436 7.47 -14.98 -2.40
CA GLN A 436 6.14 -15.57 -2.29
C GLN A 436 6.10 -16.59 -1.15
N ARG A 437 5.37 -16.29 -0.08
CA ARG A 437 5.33 -17.12 1.12
C ARG A 437 4.26 -18.20 1.08
N GLY A 438 3.14 -17.91 0.47
CA GLY A 438 1.98 -18.80 0.44
C GLY A 438 1.61 -19.27 -0.97
N PRO A 439 0.84 -20.34 -1.06
CA PRO A 439 0.32 -20.80 -2.34
C PRO A 439 -0.79 -19.88 -2.86
N ARG A 440 -0.87 -19.69 -4.18
CA ARG A 440 -1.86 -18.80 -4.83
C ARG A 440 -3.32 -19.14 -4.52
N TRP A 441 -3.64 -20.39 -4.16
CA TRP A 441 -5.01 -20.75 -3.81
C TRP A 441 -5.53 -20.04 -2.54
N LEU A 442 -4.64 -19.43 -1.71
CA LEU A 442 -5.06 -18.59 -0.59
C LEU A 442 -5.93 -17.40 -1.04
N GLU A 443 -5.79 -16.95 -2.29
CA GLU A 443 -6.67 -15.90 -2.84
C GLU A 443 -8.17 -16.33 -2.86
N ALA A 444 -8.46 -17.63 -2.89
CA ALA A 444 -9.82 -18.12 -2.75
C ALA A 444 -10.44 -17.90 -1.35
N LEU A 445 -9.60 -17.57 -0.36
CA LEU A 445 -9.98 -17.22 1.01
C LEU A 445 -9.91 -15.71 1.26
N ASN A 446 -9.74 -14.90 0.23
CA ASN A 446 -9.69 -13.44 0.36
C ASN A 446 -11.00 -12.91 0.98
N PRO A 447 -10.94 -12.31 2.18
CA PRO A 447 -12.13 -11.79 2.86
C PRO A 447 -12.54 -10.40 2.39
N SER A 448 -11.74 -9.78 1.53
CA SER A 448 -12.03 -8.45 0.99
C SER A 448 -12.97 -8.56 -0.21
N ASP A 449 -14.03 -7.79 -0.17
CA ASP A 449 -15.02 -7.72 -1.26
C ASP A 449 -14.58 -6.71 -2.33
N VAL A 450 -13.83 -5.67 -1.93
CA VAL A 450 -13.43 -4.54 -2.79
C VAL A 450 -11.98 -4.61 -3.30
N PHE A 451 -11.17 -5.54 -2.81
CA PHE A 451 -9.77 -5.72 -3.24
C PHE A 451 -9.53 -7.18 -3.64
N SER A 452 -9.03 -7.38 -4.84
CA SER A 452 -8.55 -8.69 -5.32
C SER A 452 -7.05 -8.84 -5.11
N THR A 453 -6.56 -10.09 -5.14
CA THR A 453 -5.11 -10.42 -5.15
C THR A 453 -4.32 -9.78 -4.02
N ILE A 454 -4.83 -9.85 -2.78
CA ILE A 454 -4.19 -9.26 -1.59
C ILE A 454 -3.64 -10.29 -0.60
N MET A 455 -3.88 -11.59 -0.84
CA MET A 455 -3.50 -12.61 0.13
C MET A 455 -2.03 -13.02 0.00
N VAL A 456 -1.48 -13.01 -1.21
CA VAL A 456 -0.12 -13.50 -1.50
C VAL A 456 0.63 -12.50 -2.38
N ASP A 457 1.86 -12.13 -1.98
CA ASP A 457 2.75 -11.32 -2.80
C ASP A 457 3.32 -12.19 -3.92
N VAL A 458 2.91 -11.94 -5.14
CA VAL A 458 3.32 -12.68 -6.34
C VAL A 458 4.34 -11.88 -7.15
N SER A 459 4.97 -12.51 -8.13
CA SER A 459 5.86 -11.80 -9.05
C SER A 459 5.07 -10.87 -9.97
N TYR A 460 5.56 -9.64 -10.16
CA TYR A 460 4.99 -8.58 -11.00
C TYR A 460 5.92 -8.24 -12.15
N VAL A 461 5.35 -7.80 -13.27
CA VAL A 461 6.14 -7.37 -14.44
C VAL A 461 6.99 -6.15 -14.12
N GLU A 462 6.47 -5.20 -13.33
CA GLU A 462 7.17 -3.98 -12.94
C GLU A 462 8.40 -4.28 -12.09
N CYS A 463 8.20 -4.98 -10.98
CA CYS A 463 9.29 -5.35 -10.07
C CYS A 463 10.33 -6.21 -10.77
N THR A 464 9.88 -7.20 -11.56
CA THR A 464 10.78 -8.06 -12.33
C THR A 464 11.60 -7.27 -13.34
N SER A 465 10.98 -6.37 -14.08
CA SER A 465 11.66 -5.56 -15.07
C SER A 465 12.66 -4.59 -14.43
N ALA A 466 12.28 -3.89 -13.36
CA ALA A 466 13.18 -3.00 -12.63
C ALA A 466 14.43 -3.76 -12.14
N CYS A 467 14.24 -4.94 -11.52
CA CYS A 467 15.33 -5.79 -11.06
C CYS A 467 16.22 -6.27 -12.21
N VAL A 468 15.67 -6.75 -13.33
CA VAL A 468 16.44 -7.14 -14.52
C VAL A 468 17.25 -5.98 -15.07
N GLN A 469 16.67 -4.78 -15.16
CA GLN A 469 17.38 -3.58 -15.61
C GLN A 469 18.55 -3.23 -14.68
N ALA A 470 18.33 -3.25 -13.36
CA ALA A 470 19.37 -2.95 -12.36
C ALA A 470 20.50 -3.97 -12.39
N LEU A 471 20.20 -5.27 -12.45
CA LEU A 471 21.18 -6.34 -12.53
C LEU A 471 22.00 -6.29 -13.83
N ALA A 472 21.35 -5.96 -14.96
CA ALA A 472 22.03 -5.75 -16.23
C ALA A 472 22.96 -4.53 -16.18
N ALA A 473 22.51 -3.42 -15.58
CA ALA A 473 23.33 -2.23 -15.40
C ALA A 473 24.55 -2.50 -14.48
N TRP A 474 24.36 -3.25 -13.39
CA TRP A 474 25.45 -3.67 -12.52
C TRP A 474 26.44 -4.60 -13.25
N SER A 475 25.93 -5.57 -14.02
CA SER A 475 26.77 -6.47 -14.81
C SER A 475 27.67 -5.74 -15.81
N ALA A 476 27.22 -4.61 -16.35
CA ALA A 476 28.03 -3.75 -17.20
C ALA A 476 29.03 -2.89 -16.41
N PHE A 477 28.68 -2.47 -15.19
CA PHE A 477 29.52 -1.68 -14.30
C PHE A 477 30.61 -2.54 -13.61
N ALA A 478 30.29 -3.77 -13.24
CA ALA A 478 31.16 -4.73 -12.55
C ALA A 478 31.22 -6.05 -13.36
N PRO A 479 32.01 -6.09 -14.46
CA PRO A 479 32.06 -7.27 -15.34
C PRO A 479 32.52 -8.56 -14.64
N GLU A 480 33.28 -8.45 -13.56
CA GLU A 480 33.68 -9.58 -12.69
C GLU A 480 32.48 -10.31 -12.07
N ASP A 481 31.35 -9.60 -11.87
CA ASP A 481 30.13 -10.16 -11.33
C ASP A 481 29.15 -10.69 -12.41
N ALA A 482 29.40 -10.41 -13.69
CA ALA A 482 28.49 -10.77 -14.78
C ALA A 482 28.20 -12.29 -14.88
N GLY A 483 29.12 -13.11 -14.43
CA GLY A 483 28.99 -14.57 -14.49
C GLY A 483 27.82 -15.11 -13.66
N TRP A 484 27.69 -14.65 -12.45
CA TRP A 484 26.66 -15.13 -11.52
C TRP A 484 25.31 -14.39 -11.69
N LEU A 485 25.28 -13.25 -12.37
CA LEU A 485 24.07 -12.50 -12.68
C LEU A 485 23.32 -12.99 -13.92
N ARG A 486 24.02 -13.72 -14.81
CA ARG A 486 23.45 -14.20 -16.08
C ARG A 486 22.19 -15.04 -15.90
N ASP A 487 22.17 -15.97 -14.94
CA ASP A 487 21.02 -16.83 -14.73
C ASP A 487 19.83 -16.10 -14.10
N PRO A 488 19.97 -15.28 -13.04
CA PRO A 488 18.91 -14.43 -12.53
C PRO A 488 18.27 -13.52 -13.61
N ILE A 489 19.07 -12.83 -14.41
CA ILE A 489 18.58 -11.98 -15.51
C ILE A 489 17.77 -12.79 -16.52
N ARG A 490 18.28 -13.96 -16.95
CA ARG A 490 17.60 -14.85 -17.89
C ARG A 490 16.28 -15.41 -17.33
N ARG A 491 16.22 -15.70 -16.05
CA ARG A 491 14.99 -16.15 -15.39
C ARG A 491 13.95 -15.03 -15.38
N GLY A 492 14.35 -13.81 -15.03
CA GLY A 492 13.49 -12.63 -15.07
C GLY A 492 12.98 -12.31 -16.49
N GLU A 493 13.88 -12.36 -17.50
CA GLU A 493 13.48 -12.23 -18.91
C GLU A 493 12.40 -13.25 -19.30
N ARG A 494 12.58 -14.51 -18.92
CA ARG A 494 11.61 -15.58 -19.20
C ARG A 494 10.26 -15.26 -18.56
N PHE A 495 10.25 -14.82 -17.29
CA PHE A 495 9.03 -14.41 -16.60
C PHE A 495 8.32 -13.28 -17.35
N ILE A 496 9.02 -12.20 -17.73
CA ILE A 496 8.44 -11.07 -18.48
C ILE A 496 7.78 -11.54 -19.76
N ARG A 497 8.41 -12.49 -20.49
CA ARG A 497 7.83 -13.07 -21.71
C ARG A 497 6.59 -13.92 -21.46
N GLN A 498 6.59 -14.68 -20.36
CA GLN A 498 5.47 -15.56 -20.00
C GLN A 498 4.22 -14.80 -19.59
N VAL A 499 4.35 -13.62 -18.95
CA VAL A 499 3.22 -12.80 -18.51
C VAL A 499 2.75 -11.80 -19.56
N GLN A 500 3.41 -11.75 -20.75
CA GLN A 500 2.92 -10.95 -21.87
C GLN A 500 1.59 -11.51 -22.38
N ARG A 501 0.58 -10.66 -22.49
CA ARG A 501 -0.74 -11.02 -23.00
C ARG A 501 -0.71 -11.32 -24.51
N GLU A 502 -1.72 -12.01 -25.00
CA GLU A 502 -1.83 -12.35 -26.43
C GLU A 502 -1.84 -11.10 -27.32
N ASP A 503 -2.45 -10.01 -26.85
CA ASP A 503 -2.50 -8.73 -27.54
C ASP A 503 -1.17 -7.93 -27.51
N GLY A 504 -0.14 -8.46 -26.88
CA GLY A 504 1.19 -7.85 -26.77
C GLY A 504 1.38 -6.92 -25.59
N SER A 505 0.35 -6.64 -24.80
CA SER A 505 0.45 -5.82 -23.58
C SER A 505 0.97 -6.60 -22.39
N TRP A 506 1.33 -5.87 -21.33
CA TRP A 506 1.49 -6.39 -19.97
C TRP A 506 0.53 -5.68 -19.06
N GLU A 507 -0.14 -6.44 -18.23
CA GLU A 507 -0.97 -5.89 -17.16
C GLU A 507 -0.06 -5.51 -16.00
N GLY A 508 -0.02 -4.21 -15.68
CA GLY A 508 0.67 -3.70 -14.53
C GLY A 508 -0.22 -3.73 -13.29
N SER A 509 0.41 -3.91 -12.14
CA SER A 509 -0.28 -3.89 -10.83
C SER A 509 -0.31 -2.48 -10.22
N TRP A 510 0.56 -1.60 -10.69
CA TRP A 510 0.73 -0.24 -10.20
C TRP A 510 0.47 0.78 -11.31
N GLY A 511 0.14 2.03 -10.94
CA GLY A 511 -0.04 3.13 -11.89
C GLY A 511 -1.15 2.91 -12.93
N VAL A 512 -0.91 3.35 -14.16
CA VAL A 512 -1.86 3.29 -15.28
C VAL A 512 -1.86 1.93 -15.98
N CYS A 513 -1.90 0.88 -15.24
CA CYS A 513 -2.08 -0.51 -15.64
C CYS A 513 -1.29 -0.90 -16.91
N PHE A 514 -1.92 -0.91 -18.09
CA PHE A 514 -1.31 -1.41 -19.33
C PHE A 514 -0.18 -0.53 -19.89
N SER A 515 -0.28 0.80 -19.78
CA SER A 515 0.80 1.69 -20.22
C SER A 515 2.04 1.52 -19.34
N TYR A 516 1.83 1.41 -18.03
CA TYR A 516 2.90 1.22 -17.06
C TYR A 516 3.53 -0.17 -17.21
N GLY A 517 2.71 -1.23 -17.28
CA GLY A 517 3.16 -2.59 -17.51
C GLY A 517 3.92 -2.75 -18.83
N ALA A 518 3.45 -2.12 -19.92
CA ALA A 518 4.13 -2.15 -21.21
C ALA A 518 5.49 -1.45 -21.19
N TRP A 519 5.60 -0.31 -20.49
CA TRP A 519 6.88 0.37 -20.31
C TRP A 519 7.89 -0.52 -19.61
N PHE A 520 7.53 -1.09 -18.47
CA PHE A 520 8.42 -1.98 -17.73
C PHE A 520 8.72 -3.26 -18.53
N GLY A 521 7.72 -3.93 -19.10
CA GLY A 521 7.93 -5.16 -19.88
C GLY A 521 8.90 -4.98 -21.04
N THR A 522 8.77 -3.87 -21.79
CA THR A 522 9.69 -3.56 -22.90
C THR A 522 11.08 -3.20 -22.40
N ALA A 523 11.20 -2.36 -21.37
CA ALA A 523 12.49 -1.96 -20.82
C ALA A 523 13.27 -3.15 -20.24
N GLY A 524 12.58 -4.05 -19.53
CA GLY A 524 13.19 -5.27 -18.98
C GLY A 524 13.72 -6.21 -20.07
N LEU A 525 12.94 -6.44 -21.14
CA LEU A 525 13.40 -7.25 -22.26
C LEU A 525 14.62 -6.64 -22.99
N ILE A 526 14.60 -5.32 -23.19
CA ILE A 526 15.74 -4.61 -23.81
C ILE A 526 16.99 -4.73 -22.93
N ALA A 527 16.84 -4.54 -21.61
CA ALA A 527 17.95 -4.67 -20.66
C ALA A 527 18.51 -6.10 -20.61
N ALA A 528 17.66 -7.11 -20.79
CA ALA A 528 18.07 -8.51 -20.89
C ALA A 528 18.74 -8.86 -22.25
N GLY A 529 18.80 -7.91 -23.20
CA GLY A 529 19.46 -8.08 -24.50
C GLY A 529 18.52 -8.40 -25.66
N ALA A 530 17.21 -8.24 -25.51
CA ALA A 530 16.27 -8.37 -26.61
C ALA A 530 16.54 -7.33 -27.70
N ARG A 531 16.51 -7.76 -28.95
CA ARG A 531 16.80 -6.92 -30.12
C ARG A 531 15.49 -6.26 -30.62
N PRO A 532 15.56 -5.15 -31.40
CA PRO A 532 14.38 -4.48 -31.93
C PRO A 532 13.45 -5.37 -32.78
N ASP A 533 13.99 -6.46 -33.32
CA ASP A 533 13.25 -7.45 -34.10
C ASP A 533 12.64 -8.57 -33.26
N ASP A 534 12.80 -8.53 -31.94
CA ASP A 534 12.23 -9.50 -31.02
C ASP A 534 10.70 -9.58 -31.14
N PRO A 535 10.12 -10.78 -31.25
CA PRO A 535 8.68 -10.93 -31.42
C PRO A 535 7.83 -10.33 -30.29
N ALA A 536 8.33 -10.35 -29.04
CA ALA A 536 7.60 -9.77 -27.90
C ALA A 536 7.58 -8.23 -27.99
N LEU A 537 8.73 -7.61 -28.34
CA LEU A 537 8.82 -6.17 -28.53
C LEU A 537 7.98 -5.70 -29.72
N ARG A 538 7.96 -6.47 -30.83
CA ARG A 538 7.13 -6.15 -32.00
C ARG A 538 5.64 -6.20 -31.69
N ARG A 539 5.19 -7.19 -30.91
CA ARG A 539 3.78 -7.24 -30.49
C ARG A 539 3.40 -6.05 -29.61
N ALA A 540 4.28 -5.66 -28.69
CA ALA A 540 4.07 -4.48 -27.84
C ALA A 540 4.01 -3.16 -28.64
N ALA A 541 4.89 -2.99 -29.65
CA ALA A 541 4.95 -1.78 -30.48
C ALA A 541 3.79 -1.67 -31.49
N GLY A 542 3.13 -2.76 -31.84
CA GLY A 542 1.99 -2.80 -32.76
C GLY A 542 0.66 -2.34 -32.14
N ARG A 543 0.66 -1.98 -30.89
CA ARG A 543 -0.47 -1.51 -30.10
C ARG A 543 -0.40 0.01 -29.85
#